data_b8f1a6fa4426c96d53a18ffa2586bea8
#
_entry.id   b8f1a6fa4426c96d53a18ffa2586bea8
#
_cell.length_a   1.000
_cell.length_b   1.000
_cell.length_c   1.000
_cell.angle_alpha   90.00
_cell.angle_beta   90.00
_cell.angle_gamma   90.00
#
_symmetry.space_group_name_H-M   'P 1'
#
loop_
_entity.id
_entity.type
_entity.pdbx_description
1 polymer ?
#
loop_
_entity_poly.entity_id
_entity_poly.type
_entity_poly.pdbx_seq_one_letter_code
_entity_poly.pdbx_strand_id
1 'polypeptide(L)'
;CQAMAILQSYYQDVYRSPVVRLSGYSGRHELASSILAYLDFGGATGTCKDGVAETMLAFATERGTLQPGMPVVEASSGSFGAALAVSCATTGHPCILVVPSSLPLSRRQHLQNLGARIVVCGSGGRRALEQVAKDTAARYNGYFTNYFANDDNPEYHRRVTGPQILKAAGDAIDAV
;
A
#
# COMPACT_ATOMS: atom_id res chain seq x y z
N CYS A 1 8.39 -21.47 -27.25
CA CYS A 1 7.26 -20.77 -26.60
C CYS A 1 7.20 -21.24 -25.15
N GLN A 2 7.64 -20.42 -24.19
CA GLN A 2 7.34 -20.66 -22.78
C GLN A 2 5.84 -20.45 -22.58
N ALA A 3 5.17 -21.45 -22.02
CA ALA A 3 3.76 -21.32 -21.67
C ALA A 3 3.62 -20.17 -20.66
N MET A 4 2.72 -19.23 -20.95
CA MET A 4 2.36 -18.17 -19.99
C MET A 4 1.73 -18.86 -18.78
N ALA A 5 2.42 -18.80 -17.64
CA ALA A 5 1.86 -19.28 -16.39
C ALA A 5 0.79 -18.27 -15.89
N ILE A 6 -0.34 -18.79 -15.42
CA ILE A 6 -1.32 -17.97 -14.69
C ILE A 6 -0.72 -17.69 -13.31
N LEU A 7 -0.44 -16.42 -13.04
CA LEU A 7 0.17 -16.00 -11.77
C LEU A 7 -0.89 -15.95 -10.68
N GLN A 8 -0.55 -16.44 -9.51
CA GLN A 8 -1.43 -16.42 -8.33
C GLN A 8 -1.37 -15.06 -7.62
N SER A 9 -0.23 -14.39 -7.69
CA SER A 9 -0.02 -13.06 -7.14
C SER A 9 0.90 -12.25 -8.04
N TYR A 10 0.51 -11.01 -8.35
CA TYR A 10 1.32 -10.09 -9.13
C TYR A 10 2.64 -9.75 -8.40
N TYR A 11 2.58 -9.55 -7.09
CA TYR A 11 3.73 -9.12 -6.30
C TYR A 11 4.76 -10.22 -6.06
N GLN A 12 4.30 -11.47 -5.93
CA GLN A 12 5.21 -12.59 -5.71
C GLN A 12 5.94 -13.03 -6.98
N ASP A 13 5.26 -12.97 -8.12
CA ASP A 13 5.72 -13.63 -9.34
C ASP A 13 6.23 -12.67 -10.41
N VAL A 14 5.71 -11.44 -10.49
CA VAL A 14 6.04 -10.47 -11.57
C VAL A 14 6.79 -9.26 -11.04
N TYR A 15 6.42 -8.79 -9.85
CA TYR A 15 6.88 -7.50 -9.40
C TYR A 15 8.30 -7.56 -8.84
N ARG A 16 9.24 -7.04 -9.64
CA ARG A 16 10.62 -6.80 -9.20
C ARG A 16 10.94 -5.34 -9.40
N SER A 17 11.03 -4.60 -8.31
CA SER A 17 11.47 -3.22 -8.34
C SER A 17 12.94 -3.15 -8.76
N PRO A 18 13.28 -2.43 -9.84
CA PRO A 18 14.65 -2.24 -10.22
C PRO A 18 15.37 -1.28 -9.27
N VAL A 19 16.68 -1.50 -9.11
CA VAL A 19 17.58 -0.54 -8.45
C VAL A 19 18.37 0.20 -9.51
N VAL A 20 18.34 1.52 -9.47
CA VAL A 20 19.02 2.39 -10.44
C VAL A 20 20.08 3.22 -9.73
N ARG A 21 21.29 3.25 -10.27
CA ARG A 21 22.34 4.16 -9.81
C ARG A 21 22.10 5.55 -10.39
N LEU A 22 22.00 6.55 -9.51
CA LEU A 22 21.80 7.94 -9.89
C LEU A 22 23.10 8.64 -10.25
N SER A 23 23.84 8.10 -11.24
CA SER A 23 25.17 8.58 -11.62
C SER A 23 25.16 10.04 -12.10
N GLY A 24 24.13 10.45 -12.85
CA GLY A 24 24.00 11.83 -13.31
C GLY A 24 23.80 12.82 -12.18
N TYR A 25 23.08 12.43 -11.12
CA TYR A 25 22.91 13.26 -9.93
C TYR A 25 24.20 13.34 -9.12
N SER A 26 24.81 12.18 -8.84
CA SER A 26 26.07 12.11 -8.08
C SER A 26 27.21 12.89 -8.76
N GLY A 27 27.34 12.77 -10.09
CA GLY A 27 28.35 13.52 -10.85
C GLY A 27 28.10 15.02 -10.87
N ARG A 28 26.84 15.48 -11.04
CA ARG A 28 26.51 16.91 -11.04
C ARG A 28 26.78 17.58 -9.68
N HIS A 29 26.63 16.83 -8.59
CA HIS A 29 26.82 17.33 -7.23
C HIS A 29 28.16 16.91 -6.63
N GLU A 30 29.08 16.35 -7.44
CA GLU A 30 30.43 15.95 -7.03
C GLU A 30 30.43 15.07 -5.75
N LEU A 31 29.44 14.17 -5.64
CA LEU A 31 29.30 13.32 -4.48
C LEU A 31 30.36 12.19 -4.48
N ALA A 32 31.04 11.98 -3.37
CA ALA A 32 31.97 10.89 -3.17
C ALA A 32 31.27 9.53 -3.10
N SER A 33 29.97 9.51 -2.72
CA SER A 33 29.16 8.33 -2.57
C SER A 33 28.25 8.08 -3.77
N SER A 34 27.98 6.83 -4.06
CA SER A 34 26.96 6.42 -5.04
C SER A 34 25.58 6.45 -4.39
N ILE A 35 24.60 7.02 -5.07
CA ILE A 35 23.19 6.93 -4.68
C ILE A 35 22.50 5.86 -5.49
N LEU A 36 21.86 4.91 -4.83
CA LEU A 36 21.01 3.90 -5.43
C LEU A 36 19.56 4.22 -5.14
N ALA A 37 18.69 4.19 -6.15
CA ALA A 37 17.25 4.38 -6.02
C ALA A 37 16.54 3.04 -6.27
N TYR A 38 15.81 2.55 -5.28
CA TYR A 38 14.89 1.43 -5.41
C TYR A 38 13.55 1.96 -5.94
N LEU A 39 13.17 1.52 -7.15
CA LEU A 39 12.02 2.07 -7.88
C LEU A 39 10.77 1.22 -7.63
N ASP A 40 10.04 1.53 -6.57
CA ASP A 40 8.86 0.78 -6.12
C ASP A 40 7.55 1.40 -6.65
N PHE A 41 7.33 1.33 -7.96
CA PHE A 41 6.14 1.87 -8.63
C PHE A 41 5.48 0.91 -9.64
N GLY A 42 5.91 -0.34 -9.69
CA GLY A 42 5.40 -1.31 -10.67
C GLY A 42 4.04 -1.92 -10.31
N GLY A 43 3.49 -1.63 -9.15
CA GLY A 43 2.20 -2.15 -8.71
C GLY A 43 1.00 -1.56 -9.45
N ALA A 44 -0.21 -2.06 -9.14
CA ALA A 44 -1.46 -1.72 -9.82
C ALA A 44 -1.84 -0.24 -9.73
N THR A 45 -1.45 0.46 -8.65
CA THR A 45 -1.66 1.91 -8.49
C THR A 45 -0.42 2.73 -8.82
N GLY A 46 0.69 2.09 -9.15
CA GLY A 46 1.96 2.74 -9.44
C GLY A 46 2.65 3.33 -8.19
N THR A 47 2.37 2.79 -7.01
CA THR A 47 2.95 3.29 -5.76
C THR A 47 3.54 2.18 -4.91
N CYS A 48 4.48 2.54 -4.02
CA CYS A 48 5.06 1.61 -3.03
C CYS A 48 4.05 1.10 -1.98
N LYS A 49 2.77 1.46 -2.09
CA LYS A 49 1.73 1.03 -1.14
C LYS A 49 0.96 -0.21 -1.60
N ASP A 50 1.12 -0.59 -2.86
CA ASP A 50 0.41 -1.73 -3.43
C ASP A 50 0.74 -3.03 -2.67
N GLY A 51 2.02 -3.38 -2.56
CA GLY A 51 2.43 -4.59 -1.84
C GLY A 51 2.12 -4.55 -0.34
N VAL A 52 2.20 -3.37 0.29
CA VAL A 52 1.82 -3.19 1.69
C VAL A 52 0.34 -3.51 1.89
N ALA A 53 -0.54 -2.93 1.06
CA ALA A 53 -1.99 -3.13 1.18
C ALA A 53 -2.38 -4.60 0.99
N GLU A 54 -1.86 -5.26 -0.05
CA GLU A 54 -2.09 -6.68 -0.31
C GLU A 54 -1.63 -7.55 0.87
N THR A 55 -0.40 -7.32 1.36
CA THR A 55 0.17 -8.12 2.44
C THR A 55 -0.59 -7.94 3.75
N MET A 56 -1.00 -6.72 4.09
CA MET A 56 -1.80 -6.47 5.29
C MET A 56 -3.14 -7.22 5.25
N LEU A 57 -3.82 -7.27 4.10
CA LEU A 57 -5.06 -8.07 3.96
C LEU A 57 -4.76 -9.57 4.05
N ALA A 58 -3.70 -10.05 3.42
CA ALA A 58 -3.31 -11.46 3.49
C ALA A 58 -3.02 -11.89 4.94
N PHE A 59 -2.22 -11.12 5.69
CA PHE A 59 -1.92 -11.41 7.09
C PHE A 59 -3.16 -11.37 7.99
N ALA A 60 -4.07 -10.41 7.75
CA ALA A 60 -5.34 -10.34 8.48
C ALA A 60 -6.23 -11.57 8.19
N THR A 61 -6.25 -12.04 6.95
CA THR A 61 -6.97 -13.25 6.53
C THR A 61 -6.36 -14.50 7.15
N GLU A 62 -5.04 -14.66 7.11
CA GLU A 62 -4.33 -15.78 7.72
C GLU A 62 -4.58 -15.89 9.23
N ARG A 63 -4.63 -14.75 9.93
CA ARG A 63 -4.97 -14.71 11.36
C ARG A 63 -6.45 -14.87 11.65
N GLY A 64 -7.30 -14.92 10.63
CA GLY A 64 -8.75 -15.01 10.79
C GLY A 64 -9.41 -13.71 11.28
N THR A 65 -8.71 -12.59 11.30
CA THR A 65 -9.27 -11.28 11.69
C THR A 65 -10.01 -10.61 10.55
N LEU A 66 -9.69 -10.94 9.30
CA LEU A 66 -10.43 -10.56 8.10
C LEU A 66 -11.13 -11.80 7.53
N GLN A 67 -12.44 -11.84 7.62
CA GLN A 67 -13.27 -12.94 7.10
C GLN A 67 -13.73 -12.68 5.67
N PRO A 68 -14.01 -13.70 4.86
CA PRO A 68 -14.51 -13.53 3.49
C PRO A 68 -15.71 -12.58 3.41
N GLY A 69 -15.65 -11.61 2.50
CA GLY A 69 -16.71 -10.61 2.32
C GLY A 69 -16.82 -9.54 3.41
N MET A 70 -16.02 -9.60 4.46
CA MET A 70 -16.00 -8.58 5.52
C MET A 70 -15.56 -7.23 4.94
N PRO A 71 -16.25 -6.11 5.25
CA PRO A 71 -15.81 -4.79 4.85
C PRO A 71 -14.45 -4.42 5.44
N VAL A 72 -13.58 -3.83 4.63
CA VAL A 72 -12.29 -3.29 5.05
C VAL A 72 -12.40 -1.77 5.15
N VAL A 73 -12.01 -1.20 6.27
CA VAL A 73 -12.16 0.23 6.55
C VAL A 73 -10.81 0.85 6.85
N GLU A 74 -10.55 2.03 6.30
CA GLU A 74 -9.33 2.80 6.59
C GLU A 74 -9.56 4.32 6.50
N ALA A 75 -8.79 5.07 7.29
CA ALA A 75 -8.72 6.52 7.24
C ALA A 75 -7.61 6.96 6.28
N SER A 76 -7.87 6.95 4.99
CA SER A 76 -6.85 7.26 3.99
C SER A 76 -7.41 7.94 2.75
N SER A 77 -6.79 9.03 2.33
CA SER A 77 -7.06 9.76 1.09
C SER A 77 -5.90 9.71 0.07
N GLY A 78 -4.80 9.08 0.46
CA GLY A 78 -3.56 9.00 -0.30
C GLY A 78 -3.37 7.69 -1.07
N SER A 79 -2.10 7.38 -1.37
CA SER A 79 -1.70 6.19 -2.12
C SER A 79 -2.07 4.88 -1.42
N PHE A 80 -1.97 4.83 -0.09
CA PHE A 80 -2.39 3.63 0.64
C PHE A 80 -3.90 3.35 0.47
N GLY A 81 -4.75 4.37 0.54
CA GLY A 81 -6.19 4.21 0.28
C GLY A 81 -6.51 3.71 -1.13
N ALA A 82 -5.78 4.18 -2.14
CA ALA A 82 -5.91 3.70 -3.51
C ALA A 82 -5.48 2.23 -3.64
N ALA A 83 -4.32 1.88 -3.09
CA ALA A 83 -3.81 0.52 -3.07
C ALA A 83 -4.75 -0.44 -2.33
N LEU A 84 -5.28 -0.01 -1.18
CA LEU A 84 -6.24 -0.79 -0.40
C LEU A 84 -7.54 -1.04 -1.17
N ALA A 85 -8.06 -0.03 -1.89
CA ALA A 85 -9.25 -0.18 -2.71
C ALA A 85 -9.07 -1.23 -3.80
N VAL A 86 -7.92 -1.21 -4.50
CA VAL A 86 -7.57 -2.23 -5.51
C VAL A 86 -7.44 -3.62 -4.88
N SER A 87 -6.68 -3.74 -3.77
CA SER A 87 -6.50 -5.01 -3.09
C SER A 87 -7.82 -5.59 -2.58
N CYS A 88 -8.72 -4.76 -2.07
CA CYS A 88 -10.06 -5.19 -1.68
C CYS A 88 -10.89 -5.67 -2.88
N ALA A 89 -10.84 -4.96 -4.02
CA ALA A 89 -11.56 -5.34 -5.21
C ALA A 89 -11.09 -6.70 -5.75
N THR A 90 -9.79 -6.98 -5.72
CA THR A 90 -9.23 -8.26 -6.17
C THR A 90 -9.50 -9.42 -5.22
N THR A 91 -9.68 -9.14 -3.93
CA THR A 91 -9.94 -10.17 -2.90
C THR A 91 -11.43 -10.30 -2.52
N GLY A 92 -12.32 -9.52 -3.15
CA GLY A 92 -13.77 -9.61 -2.94
C GLY A 92 -14.27 -8.97 -1.64
N HIS A 93 -13.51 -8.01 -1.09
CA HIS A 93 -13.90 -7.27 0.11
C HIS A 93 -14.49 -5.89 -0.26
N PRO A 94 -15.61 -5.47 0.35
CA PRO A 94 -16.04 -4.08 0.28
C PRO A 94 -14.98 -3.16 0.92
N CYS A 95 -14.55 -2.10 0.23
CA CYS A 95 -13.61 -1.11 0.74
C CYS A 95 -14.33 0.16 1.15
N ILE A 96 -14.11 0.66 2.36
CA ILE A 96 -14.66 1.90 2.89
C ILE A 96 -13.50 2.82 3.31
N LEU A 97 -13.38 3.97 2.64
CA LEU A 97 -12.36 4.95 2.96
C LEU A 97 -12.96 6.18 3.63
N VAL A 98 -12.49 6.49 4.82
CA VAL A 98 -12.82 7.73 5.53
C VAL A 98 -11.84 8.81 5.11
N VAL A 99 -12.37 9.89 4.57
CA VAL A 99 -11.58 10.98 3.99
C VAL A 99 -11.99 12.33 4.57
N PRO A 100 -11.08 13.34 4.63
CA PRO A 100 -11.45 14.66 5.10
C PRO A 100 -12.37 15.38 4.11
N SER A 101 -13.22 16.28 4.62
CA SER A 101 -14.11 17.10 3.79
C SER A 101 -13.34 18.00 2.81
N SER A 102 -12.09 18.34 3.11
CA SER A 102 -11.20 19.14 2.24
C SER A 102 -10.62 18.36 1.06
N LEU A 103 -10.82 17.01 0.99
CA LEU A 103 -10.32 16.23 -0.14
C LEU A 103 -11.01 16.66 -1.44
N PRO A 104 -10.26 17.03 -2.51
CA PRO A 104 -10.85 17.42 -3.80
C PRO A 104 -11.79 16.35 -4.37
N LEU A 105 -12.84 16.80 -5.06
CA LEU A 105 -13.84 15.91 -5.66
C LEU A 105 -13.20 14.91 -6.64
N SER A 106 -12.26 15.35 -7.46
CA SER A 106 -11.55 14.49 -8.41
C SER A 106 -10.82 13.33 -7.72
N ARG A 107 -10.24 13.60 -6.54
CA ARG A 107 -9.56 12.58 -5.75
C ARG A 107 -10.56 11.59 -5.15
N ARG A 108 -11.71 12.06 -4.67
CA ARG A 108 -12.80 11.17 -4.20
C ARG A 108 -13.32 10.28 -5.32
N GLN A 109 -13.57 10.86 -6.50
CA GLN A 109 -13.99 10.10 -7.68
C GLN A 109 -12.95 9.06 -8.10
N HIS A 110 -11.65 9.40 -8.06
CA HIS A 110 -10.59 8.43 -8.32
C HIS A 110 -10.66 7.22 -7.39
N LEU A 111 -10.77 7.43 -6.08
CA LEU A 111 -10.90 6.34 -5.10
C LEU A 111 -12.19 5.53 -5.30
N GLN A 112 -13.30 6.18 -5.65
CA GLN A 112 -14.56 5.50 -5.97
C GLN A 112 -14.45 4.65 -7.25
N ASN A 113 -13.75 5.13 -8.28
CA ASN A 113 -13.51 4.37 -9.51
C ASN A 113 -12.64 3.11 -9.26
N LEU A 114 -11.81 3.12 -8.21
CA LEU A 114 -11.08 1.95 -7.73
C LEU A 114 -11.93 0.99 -6.87
N GLY A 115 -13.22 1.28 -6.68
CA GLY A 115 -14.15 0.43 -5.94
C GLY A 115 -14.40 0.84 -4.48
N ALA A 116 -13.79 1.93 -3.99
CA ALA A 116 -13.98 2.34 -2.61
C ALA A 116 -15.30 3.11 -2.41
N ARG A 117 -16.01 2.79 -1.32
CA ARG A 117 -17.08 3.64 -0.77
C ARG A 117 -16.42 4.73 0.09
N ILE A 118 -16.82 5.98 -0.14
CA ILE A 118 -16.26 7.14 0.57
C ILE A 118 -17.18 7.56 1.72
N VAL A 119 -16.61 7.70 2.90
CA VAL A 119 -17.21 8.35 4.08
C VAL A 119 -16.47 9.65 4.32
N VAL A 120 -17.18 10.76 4.28
CA VAL A 120 -16.59 12.10 4.47
C VAL A 120 -16.63 12.45 5.96
N CYS A 121 -15.47 12.69 6.55
CA CYS A 121 -15.31 13.22 7.89
C CYS A 121 -15.17 14.75 7.84
N GLY A 122 -15.73 15.44 8.81
CA GLY A 122 -15.59 16.89 8.98
C GLY A 122 -14.16 17.33 9.34
N SER A 123 -14.04 18.48 9.98
CA SER A 123 -12.77 18.98 10.52
C SER A 123 -12.34 18.21 11.77
N GLY A 124 -11.05 18.00 11.99
CA GLY A 124 -10.55 17.33 13.22
C GLY A 124 -9.20 16.65 13.07
N GLY A 125 -8.59 16.76 11.90
CA GLY A 125 -7.28 16.19 11.62
C GLY A 125 -7.27 14.66 11.62
N ARG A 126 -6.06 14.08 11.65
CA ARG A 126 -5.84 12.64 11.49
C ARG A 126 -6.56 11.81 12.57
N ARG A 127 -6.51 12.22 13.84
CA ARG A 127 -7.14 11.48 14.95
C ARG A 127 -8.64 11.36 14.78
N ALA A 128 -9.31 12.43 14.31
CA ALA A 128 -10.75 12.38 14.06
C ALA A 128 -11.09 11.43 12.90
N LEU A 129 -10.30 11.43 11.83
CA LEU A 129 -10.46 10.48 10.72
C LEU A 129 -10.30 9.03 11.18
N GLU A 130 -9.28 8.73 11.98
CA GLU A 130 -9.04 7.40 12.54
C GLU A 130 -10.19 6.96 13.47
N GLN A 131 -10.73 7.88 14.28
CA GLN A 131 -11.87 7.57 15.14
C GLN A 131 -13.12 7.25 14.30
N VAL A 132 -13.42 8.06 13.30
CA VAL A 132 -14.55 7.79 12.38
C VAL A 132 -14.36 6.47 11.63
N ALA A 133 -13.12 6.11 11.26
CA ALA A 133 -12.85 4.83 10.63
C ALA A 133 -13.08 3.64 11.58
N LYS A 134 -12.66 3.74 12.86
CA LYS A 134 -12.95 2.75 13.89
C LYS A 134 -14.45 2.56 14.12
N ASP A 135 -15.18 3.68 14.26
CA ASP A 135 -16.63 3.65 14.47
C ASP A 135 -17.35 3.06 13.24
N THR A 136 -16.86 3.38 12.05
CA THR A 136 -17.36 2.82 10.79
C THR A 136 -17.12 1.32 10.72
N ALA A 137 -15.91 0.86 11.06
CA ALA A 137 -15.60 -0.56 11.12
C ALA A 137 -16.50 -1.30 12.12
N ALA A 138 -16.66 -0.77 13.31
CA ALA A 138 -17.55 -1.34 14.32
C ALA A 138 -19.01 -1.42 13.83
N ARG A 139 -19.51 -0.35 13.20
CA ARG A 139 -20.88 -0.29 12.67
C ARG A 139 -21.18 -1.33 11.59
N TYR A 140 -20.21 -1.62 10.74
CA TYR A 140 -20.37 -2.56 9.61
C TYR A 140 -19.81 -3.95 9.91
N ASN A 141 -19.41 -4.23 11.16
CA ASN A 141 -18.69 -5.45 11.54
C ASN A 141 -17.49 -5.70 10.59
N GLY A 142 -16.72 -4.64 10.32
CA GLY A 142 -15.64 -4.62 9.35
C GLY A 142 -14.25 -4.66 10.01
N TYR A 143 -13.24 -4.92 9.22
CA TYR A 143 -11.84 -4.88 9.61
C TYR A 143 -11.27 -3.47 9.42
N PHE A 144 -10.77 -2.85 10.50
CA PHE A 144 -10.03 -1.60 10.45
C PHE A 144 -8.53 -1.89 10.26
N THR A 145 -7.96 -1.51 9.13
CA THR A 145 -6.56 -1.80 8.79
C THR A 145 -5.57 -1.07 9.69
N ASN A 146 -5.92 0.15 10.15
CA ASN A 146 -5.10 0.94 11.08
C ASN A 146 -3.64 1.10 10.60
N TYR A 147 -3.46 1.43 9.34
CA TYR A 147 -2.19 1.42 8.60
C TYR A 147 -0.99 1.99 9.37
N PHE A 148 -1.19 3.10 10.10
CA PHE A 148 -0.09 3.78 10.78
C PHE A 148 0.35 3.14 12.11
N ALA A 149 -0.48 2.27 12.68
CA ALA A 149 -0.21 1.60 13.96
C ALA A 149 -0.34 0.07 13.87
N ASN A 150 -0.38 -0.48 12.67
CA ASN A 150 -0.45 -1.91 12.41
C ASN A 150 0.95 -2.44 12.08
N ASP A 151 1.42 -3.39 12.88
CA ASP A 151 2.75 -4.01 12.74
C ASP A 151 2.93 -4.78 11.42
N ASP A 152 1.85 -5.12 10.72
CA ASP A 152 1.92 -5.75 9.40
C ASP A 152 2.58 -4.84 8.35
N ASN A 153 2.48 -3.51 8.51
CA ASN A 153 3.13 -2.55 7.62
C ASN A 153 4.67 -2.67 7.70
N PRO A 154 5.34 -2.47 8.84
CA PRO A 154 6.77 -2.67 8.92
C PRO A 154 7.19 -4.13 8.65
N GLU A 155 6.35 -5.11 8.97
CA GLU A 155 6.62 -6.51 8.70
C GLU A 155 6.70 -6.81 7.20
N TYR A 156 5.84 -6.19 6.36
CA TYR A 156 5.99 -6.26 4.90
C TYR A 156 7.38 -5.79 4.46
N HIS A 157 7.83 -4.64 4.93
CA HIS A 157 9.13 -4.11 4.54
C HIS A 157 10.27 -4.99 5.01
N ARG A 158 10.15 -5.59 6.20
CA ARG A 158 11.13 -6.53 6.74
C ARG A 158 11.22 -7.82 5.91
N ARG A 159 10.08 -8.36 5.46
CA ARG A 159 10.03 -9.64 4.71
C ARG A 159 10.23 -9.48 3.21
N VAL A 160 9.87 -8.36 2.64
CA VAL A 160 9.82 -8.17 1.19
C VAL A 160 10.77 -7.07 0.74
N THR A 161 10.51 -5.82 1.11
CA THR A 161 11.26 -4.66 0.60
C THR A 161 12.76 -4.74 0.95
N GLY A 162 13.08 -4.99 2.20
CA GLY A 162 14.47 -5.10 2.67
C GLY A 162 15.25 -6.18 1.93
N PRO A 163 14.79 -7.44 1.91
CA PRO A 163 15.45 -8.50 1.15
C PRO A 163 15.56 -8.23 -0.35
N GLN A 164 14.58 -7.59 -0.97
CA GLN A 164 14.65 -7.22 -2.39
C GLN A 164 15.73 -6.17 -2.65
N ILE A 165 15.83 -5.15 -1.80
CA ILE A 165 16.88 -4.13 -1.88
C ILE A 165 18.26 -4.78 -1.72
N LEU A 166 18.46 -5.58 -0.68
CA LEU A 166 19.73 -6.29 -0.44
C LEU A 166 20.11 -7.18 -1.61
N LYS A 167 19.15 -7.95 -2.15
CA LYS A 167 19.39 -8.80 -3.32
C LYS A 167 19.78 -8.02 -4.57
N ALA A 168 19.16 -6.87 -4.79
CA ALA A 168 19.38 -6.07 -5.99
C ALA A 168 20.67 -5.22 -5.92
N ALA A 169 21.04 -4.75 -4.75
CA ALA A 169 22.22 -3.90 -4.54
C ALA A 169 23.48 -4.69 -4.13
N GLY A 170 23.33 -5.94 -3.64
CA GLY A 170 24.44 -6.75 -3.18
C GLY A 170 25.21 -6.09 -2.03
N ASP A 171 26.54 -6.25 -2.04
CA ASP A 171 27.44 -5.68 -1.02
C ASP A 171 27.71 -4.16 -1.22
N ALA A 172 26.95 -3.50 -2.11
CA ALA A 172 27.16 -2.09 -2.46
C ALA A 172 26.39 -1.12 -1.55
N ILE A 173 25.85 -1.57 -0.42
CA ILE A 173 25.06 -0.74 0.51
C ILE A 173 25.86 -0.50 1.78
N ASP A 174 26.21 0.78 2.03
CA ASP A 174 26.80 1.23 3.28
C ASP A 174 25.75 1.81 4.23
N ALA A 175 24.64 2.36 3.67
CA ALA A 175 23.53 2.93 4.42
C ALA A 175 22.22 2.91 3.62
N VAL A 176 21.10 2.85 4.34
CA VAL A 176 19.73 2.93 3.79
C VAL A 176 19.00 4.11 4.42
#